data_46987ebf5882287106f3920ab24ef228
#
_entry.id   46987ebf5882287106f3920ab24ef228
#
_cell.length_a   1.000
_cell.length_b   1.000
_cell.length_c   1.000
_cell.angle_alpha   90.00
_cell.angle_beta   90.00
_cell.angle_gamma   90.00
#
_symmetry.space_group_name_H-M   'P 1'
#
loop_
_entity.id
_entity.type
_entity.pdbx_description
1 polymer ?
#
loop_
_entity_poly.entity_id
_entity_poly.type
_entity_poly.pdbx_seq_one_letter_code
_entity_poly.pdbx_strand_id
1 'polypeptide(L)'
;MTNIAPAPATLLLATCNTLNLASPGRLFYANQEPFGADEYRRKIDWLGSMVRRLNADVIAFQEVWDEAALRDVISASGLRYPHVSAPGAEQGATGTPRVALATRWPVLNVQSHREFGPPQFVAVPELGEHHAFERPILEATLEMPGGRGTMRVLVAHLKSKRPKFLQNAAGEVIEDRDDPALIARATLRSLVMRAAECAALRLIVHARLANTHEPLVLMGDLNDSPHAVTTQMVAATQAVAYDRGARDTALFHAPDVQSDATIRRDVAYSHVHQGWPDVLDQIWVSEEFVAASRFAIGDLRRVEYFNDHLHEGRDRVRSDHGLVRTLILLR
;
A
#
# COMPACT_ATOMS: atom_id res chain seq x y z
N MET A 1 -3.34 -24.10 -35.91
CA MET A 1 -3.90 -24.00 -34.53
C MET A 1 -4.54 -22.65 -34.41
N THR A 2 -5.85 -22.59 -34.36
CA THR A 2 -6.62 -21.35 -34.15
C THR A 2 -6.34 -20.85 -32.74
N ASN A 3 -5.65 -19.71 -32.63
CA ASN A 3 -5.39 -19.06 -31.36
C ASN A 3 -6.74 -18.47 -30.86
N ILE A 4 -7.49 -19.27 -30.10
CA ILE A 4 -8.73 -18.80 -29.47
C ILE A 4 -8.27 -17.82 -28.39
N ALA A 5 -8.59 -16.53 -28.54
CA ALA A 5 -8.35 -15.54 -27.50
C ALA A 5 -8.97 -16.01 -26.18
N PRO A 6 -8.28 -15.92 -25.06
CA PRO A 6 -8.83 -16.33 -23.77
C PRO A 6 -10.12 -15.54 -23.49
N ALA A 7 -11.08 -16.17 -22.85
CA ALA A 7 -12.33 -15.52 -22.47
C ALA A 7 -12.05 -14.29 -21.58
N PRO A 8 -12.84 -13.22 -21.69
CA PRO A 8 -12.69 -12.05 -20.83
C PRO A 8 -12.70 -12.49 -19.35
N ALA A 9 -11.73 -12.05 -18.59
CA ALA A 9 -11.63 -12.31 -17.16
C ALA A 9 -11.55 -10.99 -16.40
N THR A 10 -12.08 -10.96 -15.20
CA THR A 10 -11.98 -9.80 -14.32
C THR A 10 -10.84 -10.02 -13.33
N LEU A 11 -10.16 -8.94 -12.99
CA LEU A 11 -9.17 -8.86 -11.93
C LEU A 11 -9.62 -7.79 -10.95
N LEU A 12 -9.77 -8.19 -9.70
CA LEU A 12 -10.08 -7.30 -8.59
C LEU A 12 -8.87 -7.16 -7.69
N LEU A 13 -8.34 -5.95 -7.57
CA LEU A 13 -7.23 -5.59 -6.69
C LEU A 13 -7.73 -4.69 -5.57
N ALA A 14 -7.21 -4.85 -4.36
CA ALA A 14 -7.59 -3.99 -3.24
C ALA A 14 -6.42 -3.69 -2.30
N THR A 15 -6.52 -2.59 -1.56
CA THR A 15 -5.62 -2.25 -0.45
C THR A 15 -6.42 -1.93 0.81
N CYS A 16 -5.88 -2.32 1.95
CA CYS A 16 -6.49 -2.22 3.27
C CYS A 16 -5.43 -1.95 4.35
N ASN A 17 -5.36 -0.73 4.85
CA ASN A 17 -4.64 -0.47 6.10
C ASN A 17 -5.49 -0.99 7.27
N THR A 18 -4.91 -1.83 8.13
CA THR A 18 -5.64 -2.58 9.16
C THR A 18 -5.68 -1.88 10.51
N LEU A 19 -5.02 -0.74 10.67
CA LEU A 19 -4.85 -0.04 11.95
C LEU A 19 -4.30 -0.99 13.04
N ASN A 20 -3.02 -1.36 12.91
CA ASN A 20 -2.29 -2.18 13.89
C ASN A 20 -2.94 -3.56 14.16
N LEU A 21 -2.94 -4.43 13.17
CA LEU A 21 -3.42 -5.80 13.33
C LEU A 21 -2.38 -6.65 14.07
N ALA A 22 -2.63 -6.89 15.36
CA ALA A 22 -1.77 -7.66 16.25
C ALA A 22 -2.57 -8.72 17.02
N SER A 23 -1.93 -9.83 17.38
CA SER A 23 -2.51 -10.88 18.19
C SER A 23 -2.84 -10.40 19.62
N PRO A 24 -3.80 -11.02 20.33
CA PRO A 24 -4.17 -10.62 21.69
C PRO A 24 -2.98 -10.68 22.64
N GLY A 25 -2.89 -9.71 23.55
CA GLY A 25 -1.82 -9.63 24.55
C GLY A 25 -0.46 -9.20 23.99
N ARG A 26 -0.32 -9.01 22.68
CA ARG A 26 0.92 -8.56 22.08
C ARG A 26 1.12 -7.06 22.24
N LEU A 27 2.23 -6.66 22.88
CA LEU A 27 2.68 -5.28 22.88
C LEU A 27 3.29 -4.95 21.51
N PHE A 28 2.70 -3.98 20.78
CA PHE A 28 3.18 -3.54 19.47
C PHE A 28 3.78 -2.13 19.50
N TYR A 29 3.21 -1.21 20.29
CA TYR A 29 3.83 0.09 20.61
C TYR A 29 3.88 0.27 22.12
N ALA A 30 4.99 0.82 22.64
CA ALA A 30 5.19 1.01 24.08
C ALA A 30 4.14 1.90 24.76
N ASN A 31 3.48 2.76 24.00
CA ASN A 31 2.45 3.68 24.47
C ASN A 31 1.01 3.21 24.18
N GLN A 32 0.83 1.97 23.80
CA GLN A 32 -0.49 1.39 23.54
C GLN A 32 -0.68 0.07 24.30
N GLU A 33 -1.85 -0.06 24.90
CA GLU A 33 -2.24 -1.33 25.52
C GLU A 33 -2.45 -2.40 24.45
N PRO A 34 -2.00 -3.65 24.71
CA PRO A 34 -2.30 -4.79 23.86
C PRO A 34 -3.81 -4.98 23.66
N PHE A 35 -4.20 -5.59 22.56
CA PHE A 35 -5.59 -5.97 22.37
C PHE A 35 -6.01 -7.04 23.39
N GLY A 36 -7.14 -6.81 24.07
CA GLY A 36 -7.83 -7.85 24.82
C GLY A 36 -8.55 -8.84 23.88
N ALA A 37 -8.90 -10.02 24.38
CA ALA A 37 -9.51 -11.06 23.55
C ALA A 37 -10.82 -10.62 22.87
N ASP A 38 -11.68 -9.88 23.57
CA ASP A 38 -12.96 -9.40 23.02
C ASP A 38 -12.78 -8.28 22.00
N GLU A 39 -11.84 -7.38 22.24
CA GLU A 39 -11.49 -6.30 21.30
C GLU A 39 -10.88 -6.89 20.03
N TYR A 40 -9.96 -7.84 20.19
CA TYR A 40 -9.37 -8.57 19.06
C TYR A 40 -10.44 -9.27 18.22
N ARG A 41 -11.34 -10.04 18.84
CA ARG A 41 -12.43 -10.72 18.12
C ARG A 41 -13.27 -9.75 17.32
N ARG A 42 -13.70 -8.61 17.90
CA ARG A 42 -14.45 -7.59 17.20
C ARG A 42 -13.67 -7.00 16.02
N LYS A 43 -12.34 -6.80 16.17
CA LYS A 43 -11.47 -6.33 15.09
C LYS A 43 -11.38 -7.34 13.95
N ILE A 44 -11.19 -8.62 14.27
CA ILE A 44 -11.15 -9.71 13.29
C ILE A 44 -12.48 -9.81 12.54
N ASP A 45 -13.61 -9.76 13.24
CA ASP A 45 -14.95 -9.83 12.64
C ASP A 45 -15.20 -8.64 11.71
N TRP A 46 -14.82 -7.43 12.13
CA TRP A 46 -14.96 -6.23 11.31
C TRP A 46 -14.09 -6.29 10.06
N LEU A 47 -12.78 -6.55 10.21
CA LEU A 47 -11.86 -6.68 9.07
C LEU A 47 -12.28 -7.82 8.13
N GLY A 48 -12.70 -8.96 8.68
CA GLY A 48 -13.23 -10.10 7.91
C GLY A 48 -14.46 -9.70 7.08
N SER A 49 -15.38 -8.91 7.65
CA SER A 49 -16.53 -8.38 6.92
C SER A 49 -16.11 -7.45 5.78
N MET A 50 -15.08 -6.62 6.00
CA MET A 50 -14.55 -5.72 4.97
C MET A 50 -13.83 -6.50 3.85
N VAL A 51 -13.02 -7.51 4.17
CA VAL A 51 -12.42 -8.42 3.19
C VAL A 51 -13.50 -9.13 2.35
N ARG A 52 -14.60 -9.55 2.98
CA ARG A 52 -15.75 -10.14 2.26
C ARG A 52 -16.40 -9.12 1.31
N ARG A 53 -16.57 -7.86 1.72
CA ARG A 53 -17.10 -6.78 0.86
C ARG A 53 -16.17 -6.46 -0.30
N LEU A 54 -14.86 -6.40 -0.05
CA LEU A 54 -13.86 -6.21 -1.12
C LEU A 54 -13.91 -7.34 -2.13
N ASN A 55 -14.01 -8.59 -1.68
CA ASN A 55 -14.02 -9.80 -2.51
C ASN A 55 -13.01 -9.75 -3.67
N ALA A 56 -11.81 -9.20 -3.39
CA ALA A 56 -10.78 -8.99 -4.39
C ALA A 56 -9.97 -10.28 -4.63
N ASP A 57 -9.31 -10.39 -5.79
CA ASP A 57 -8.43 -11.51 -6.10
C ASP A 57 -7.08 -11.37 -5.42
N VAL A 58 -6.63 -10.11 -5.26
CA VAL A 58 -5.38 -9.73 -4.59
C VAL A 58 -5.66 -8.59 -3.64
N ILE A 59 -5.27 -8.74 -2.37
CA ILE A 59 -5.42 -7.71 -1.34
C ILE A 59 -4.06 -7.40 -0.73
N ALA A 60 -3.65 -6.14 -0.80
CA ALA A 60 -2.51 -5.59 -0.08
C ALA A 60 -2.97 -5.12 1.31
N PHE A 61 -2.22 -5.48 2.34
CA PHE A 61 -2.51 -5.05 3.71
C PHE A 61 -1.34 -4.22 4.27
N GLN A 62 -1.67 -3.25 5.11
CA GLN A 62 -0.73 -2.44 5.85
C GLN A 62 -1.00 -2.57 7.34
N GLU A 63 0.00 -2.27 8.15
CA GLU A 63 -0.03 -2.32 9.62
C GLU A 63 -0.28 -3.71 10.21
N VAL A 64 0.28 -4.74 9.59
CA VAL A 64 0.22 -6.12 10.08
C VAL A 64 1.40 -6.38 11.04
N TRP A 65 1.10 -6.69 12.29
CA TRP A 65 2.08 -7.08 13.30
C TRP A 65 2.27 -8.59 13.39
N ASP A 66 1.21 -9.35 13.12
CA ASP A 66 1.23 -10.81 13.16
C ASP A 66 0.57 -11.40 11.91
N GLU A 67 1.26 -12.28 11.20
CA GLU A 67 0.67 -13.02 10.08
C GLU A 67 -0.50 -13.91 10.55
N ALA A 68 -0.40 -14.48 11.77
CA ALA A 68 -1.49 -15.27 12.34
C ALA A 68 -2.78 -14.46 12.47
N ALA A 69 -2.70 -13.21 12.94
CA ALA A 69 -3.86 -12.33 13.03
C ALA A 69 -4.45 -12.01 11.64
N LEU A 70 -3.60 -11.85 10.62
CA LEU A 70 -4.09 -11.69 9.24
C LEU A 70 -4.81 -12.95 8.74
N ARG A 71 -4.31 -14.14 9.07
CA ARG A 71 -4.99 -15.41 8.74
C ARG A 71 -6.34 -15.53 9.43
N ASP A 72 -6.47 -15.04 10.68
CA ASP A 72 -7.76 -14.98 11.38
C ASP A 72 -8.75 -14.05 10.65
N VAL A 73 -8.30 -12.88 10.17
CA VAL A 73 -9.13 -11.98 9.32
C VAL A 73 -9.60 -12.68 8.05
N ILE A 74 -8.69 -13.36 7.36
CA ILE A 74 -9.03 -14.10 6.13
C ILE A 74 -10.06 -15.20 6.44
N SER A 75 -9.86 -15.96 7.53
CA SER A 75 -10.81 -17.00 7.97
C SER A 75 -12.19 -16.40 8.29
N ALA A 76 -12.23 -15.30 9.04
CA ALA A 76 -13.48 -14.60 9.39
C ALA A 76 -14.21 -14.04 8.17
N SER A 77 -13.51 -13.74 7.09
CA SER A 77 -14.14 -13.31 5.83
C SER A 77 -14.99 -14.39 5.18
N GLY A 78 -14.72 -15.66 5.46
CA GLY A 78 -15.33 -16.81 4.79
C GLY A 78 -14.89 -16.99 3.33
N LEU A 79 -13.93 -16.19 2.85
CA LEU A 79 -13.36 -16.30 1.52
C LEU A 79 -12.08 -17.13 1.54
N ARG A 80 -11.75 -17.73 0.39
CA ARG A 80 -10.56 -18.54 0.25
C ARG A 80 -9.42 -17.74 -0.39
N TYR A 81 -8.32 -17.57 0.36
CA TYR A 81 -7.05 -17.06 -0.13
C TYR A 81 -5.97 -18.10 0.18
N PRO A 82 -5.58 -18.93 -0.78
CA PRO A 82 -4.58 -19.98 -0.56
C PRO A 82 -3.19 -19.43 -0.22
N HIS A 83 -2.91 -18.19 -0.61
CA HIS A 83 -1.62 -17.57 -0.39
C HIS A 83 -1.80 -16.32 0.49
N VAL A 84 -1.20 -16.36 1.67
CA VAL A 84 -1.11 -15.22 2.61
C VAL A 84 0.35 -15.10 3.01
N SER A 85 0.91 -13.91 2.90
CA SER A 85 2.32 -13.64 3.21
C SER A 85 2.45 -12.28 3.88
N ALA A 86 3.14 -12.25 5.02
CA ALA A 86 3.50 -11.05 5.77
C ALA A 86 4.98 -11.11 6.17
N PRO A 87 5.92 -10.89 5.21
CA PRO A 87 7.35 -11.07 5.48
C PRO A 87 7.85 -10.26 6.66
N GLY A 88 8.47 -10.95 7.64
CA GLY A 88 8.94 -10.38 8.90
C GLY A 88 7.86 -10.22 9.98
N ALA A 89 6.66 -10.79 9.76
CA ALA A 89 5.59 -10.88 10.75
C ALA A 89 5.13 -12.33 11.03
N GLU A 90 5.85 -13.33 10.50
CA GLU A 90 5.50 -14.76 10.63
C GLU A 90 5.49 -15.20 12.10
N GLN A 91 6.41 -14.68 12.91
CA GLN A 91 6.48 -14.89 14.36
C GLN A 91 6.21 -13.60 15.15
N GLY A 92 5.60 -12.63 14.47
CA GLY A 92 5.33 -11.31 14.98
C GLY A 92 6.43 -10.29 14.70
N ALA A 93 6.01 -9.17 14.12
CA ALA A 93 6.91 -8.06 13.79
C ALA A 93 7.42 -7.34 15.06
N THR A 94 8.62 -6.80 14.96
CA THR A 94 9.21 -5.94 15.99
C THR A 94 9.54 -4.57 15.41
N GLY A 95 9.48 -3.55 16.25
CA GLY A 95 9.80 -2.16 15.91
C GLY A 95 8.72 -1.46 15.06
N THR A 96 8.38 -2.00 13.91
CA THR A 96 7.36 -1.45 13.00
C THR A 96 6.49 -2.57 12.45
N PRO A 97 5.21 -2.28 12.14
CA PRO A 97 4.35 -3.25 11.45
C PRO A 97 4.87 -3.55 10.05
N ARG A 98 4.37 -4.60 9.46
CA ARG A 98 4.71 -5.03 8.10
C ARG A 98 3.57 -4.77 7.13
N VAL A 99 3.92 -4.78 5.86
CA VAL A 99 2.95 -4.93 4.78
C VAL A 99 2.75 -6.41 4.49
N ALA A 100 1.57 -6.76 3.96
CA ALA A 100 1.23 -8.15 3.69
C ALA A 100 0.38 -8.26 2.42
N LEU A 101 0.27 -9.49 1.91
CA LEU A 101 -0.50 -9.82 0.72
C LEU A 101 -1.36 -11.05 1.00
N ALA A 102 -2.62 -11.01 0.56
CA ALA A 102 -3.45 -12.20 0.40
C ALA A 102 -3.89 -12.29 -1.07
N THR A 103 -3.76 -13.47 -1.68
CA THR A 103 -4.12 -13.67 -3.08
C THR A 103 -4.73 -15.03 -3.35
N ARG A 104 -5.67 -15.05 -4.32
CA ARG A 104 -6.27 -16.27 -4.88
C ARG A 104 -5.38 -16.91 -5.93
N TRP A 105 -4.45 -16.15 -6.48
CA TRP A 105 -3.58 -16.58 -7.59
C TRP A 105 -2.28 -17.19 -7.08
N PRO A 106 -1.70 -18.13 -7.84
CA PRO A 106 -0.42 -18.71 -7.49
C PRO A 106 0.66 -17.62 -7.33
N VAL A 107 1.44 -17.77 -6.26
CA VAL A 107 2.58 -16.92 -5.98
C VAL A 107 3.84 -17.63 -6.46
N LEU A 108 4.54 -17.06 -7.41
CA LEU A 108 5.77 -17.60 -7.96
C LEU A 108 7.00 -17.16 -7.17
N ASN A 109 6.97 -15.93 -6.66
CA ASN A 109 8.05 -15.39 -5.86
C ASN A 109 7.52 -14.32 -4.88
N VAL A 110 8.15 -14.23 -3.71
CA VAL A 110 7.95 -13.12 -2.74
C VAL A 110 9.32 -12.60 -2.35
N GLN A 111 9.49 -11.29 -2.40
CA GLN A 111 10.70 -10.59 -1.98
C GLN A 111 10.33 -9.43 -1.08
N SER A 112 11.18 -9.16 -0.07
CA SER A 112 11.05 -8.01 0.82
C SER A 112 12.23 -7.06 0.60
N HIS A 113 11.95 -5.82 0.23
CA HIS A 113 12.96 -4.77 0.07
C HIS A 113 13.02 -3.94 1.34
N ARG A 114 14.08 -4.11 2.12
CA ARG A 114 14.29 -3.37 3.36
C ARG A 114 15.22 -2.18 3.14
N GLU A 115 16.38 -2.44 2.58
CA GLU A 115 17.41 -1.44 2.38
C GLU A 115 17.39 -0.91 0.96
N PHE A 116 17.67 0.36 0.80
CA PHE A 116 17.95 0.95 -0.49
C PHE A 116 19.44 1.27 -0.61
N GLY A 117 19.99 0.95 -1.78
CA GLY A 117 21.42 1.07 -2.03
C GLY A 117 21.88 2.51 -2.27
N PRO A 118 23.22 2.77 -2.19
CA PRO A 118 23.76 4.02 -2.69
C PRO A 118 23.39 4.19 -4.19
N PRO A 119 23.17 5.42 -4.68
CA PRO A 119 23.29 6.72 -4.03
C PRO A 119 22.00 7.24 -3.33
N GLN A 120 21.03 6.39 -3.01
CA GLN A 120 19.74 6.79 -2.42
C GLN A 120 19.82 7.09 -0.91
N PHE A 121 20.97 6.93 -0.30
CA PHE A 121 21.19 7.33 1.09
C PHE A 121 21.01 8.84 1.24
N VAL A 122 20.20 9.24 2.18
CA VAL A 122 19.89 10.65 2.44
C VAL A 122 20.18 10.98 3.89
N ALA A 123 20.92 12.07 4.10
CA ALA A 123 21.13 12.59 5.45
C ALA A 123 19.84 13.23 5.98
N VAL A 124 19.35 12.72 7.09
CA VAL A 124 18.19 13.27 7.80
C VAL A 124 18.72 14.14 8.96
N PRO A 125 18.25 15.39 9.10
CA PRO A 125 18.74 16.28 10.15
C PRO A 125 18.72 15.61 11.54
N GLU A 126 19.86 15.60 12.22
CA GLU A 126 20.14 15.04 13.54
C GLU A 126 19.95 13.51 13.68
N LEU A 127 19.47 12.81 12.65
CA LEU A 127 19.28 11.35 12.67
C LEU A 127 20.35 10.57 11.90
N GLY A 128 21.20 11.28 11.14
CA GLY A 128 22.21 10.64 10.30
C GLY A 128 21.66 10.10 8.98
N GLU A 129 22.33 9.10 8.41
CA GLU A 129 21.94 8.54 7.13
C GLU A 129 20.66 7.68 7.25
N HIS A 130 19.71 7.94 6.34
CA HIS A 130 18.52 7.11 6.11
C HIS A 130 18.75 6.28 4.85
N HIS A 131 18.75 4.97 5.00
CA HIS A 131 19.11 4.01 3.95
C HIS A 131 18.18 2.79 3.89
N ALA A 132 17.07 2.83 4.61
CA ALA A 132 16.15 1.71 4.68
C ALA A 132 14.70 2.21 4.78
N PHE A 133 13.78 1.44 4.19
CA PHE A 133 12.35 1.65 4.44
C PHE A 133 12.03 1.39 5.91
N GLU A 134 11.29 2.28 6.56
CA GLU A 134 10.79 2.01 7.92
C GLU A 134 9.94 0.74 7.95
N ARG A 135 9.19 0.51 6.88
CA ARG A 135 8.43 -0.71 6.64
C ARG A 135 8.86 -1.29 5.29
N PRO A 136 9.51 -2.46 5.28
CA PRO A 136 9.98 -3.07 4.04
C PRO A 136 8.87 -3.20 2.99
N ILE A 137 9.18 -2.89 1.73
CA ILE A 137 8.27 -3.07 0.60
C ILE A 137 8.16 -4.55 0.29
N LEU A 138 6.96 -5.09 0.16
CA LEU A 138 6.72 -6.43 -0.33
C LEU A 138 6.60 -6.41 -1.85
N GLU A 139 7.35 -7.25 -2.53
CA GLU A 139 7.20 -7.54 -3.96
C GLU A 139 6.76 -8.99 -4.12
N ALA A 140 5.67 -9.23 -4.84
CA ALA A 140 5.22 -10.56 -5.21
C ALA A 140 5.09 -10.68 -6.74
N THR A 141 5.49 -11.83 -7.30
CA THR A 141 5.21 -12.20 -8.68
C THR A 141 4.08 -13.22 -8.67
N LEU A 142 2.96 -12.88 -9.29
CA LEU A 142 1.76 -13.71 -9.34
C LEU A 142 1.55 -14.26 -10.74
N GLU A 143 1.08 -15.50 -10.85
CA GLU A 143 0.62 -16.09 -12.10
C GLU A 143 -0.80 -15.62 -12.40
N MET A 144 -0.99 -14.96 -13.55
CA MET A 144 -2.31 -14.49 -13.97
C MET A 144 -3.17 -15.64 -14.51
N PRO A 145 -4.50 -15.60 -14.25
CA PRO A 145 -5.39 -16.68 -14.70
C PRO A 145 -5.46 -16.77 -16.23
N GLY A 146 -5.70 -17.97 -16.72
CA GLY A 146 -5.92 -18.24 -18.15
C GLY A 146 -4.66 -18.16 -19.00
N GLY A 147 -3.48 -18.37 -18.42
CA GLY A 147 -2.21 -18.39 -19.17
C GLY A 147 -1.75 -17.01 -19.67
N ARG A 148 -2.18 -15.92 -19.01
CA ARG A 148 -1.83 -14.54 -19.38
C ARG A 148 -0.45 -14.08 -18.92
N GLY A 149 0.39 -14.99 -18.45
CA GLY A 149 1.72 -14.70 -17.94
C GLY A 149 1.71 -14.28 -16.47
N THR A 150 2.63 -13.43 -16.09
CA THR A 150 2.84 -12.99 -14.71
C THR A 150 2.47 -11.51 -14.52
N MET A 151 2.20 -11.14 -13.28
CA MET A 151 2.02 -9.77 -12.83
C MET A 151 2.84 -9.52 -11.57
N ARG A 152 3.49 -8.37 -11.48
CA ARG A 152 4.17 -7.92 -10.27
C ARG A 152 3.24 -7.08 -9.42
N VAL A 153 3.29 -7.34 -8.12
CA VAL A 153 2.57 -6.56 -7.11
C VAL A 153 3.58 -6.03 -6.11
N LEU A 154 3.63 -4.72 -5.96
CA LEU A 154 4.37 -4.03 -4.90
C LEU A 154 3.37 -3.58 -3.84
N VAL A 155 3.63 -3.91 -2.59
CA VAL A 155 2.86 -3.43 -1.45
C VAL A 155 3.73 -2.50 -0.63
N ALA A 156 3.26 -1.27 -0.45
CA ALA A 156 3.99 -0.22 0.26
C ALA A 156 3.21 0.32 1.47
N HIS A 157 3.95 0.74 2.49
CA HIS A 157 3.46 1.61 3.53
C HIS A 157 4.60 2.58 3.88
N LEU A 158 4.59 3.76 3.27
CA LEU A 158 5.68 4.73 3.36
C LEU A 158 5.64 5.52 4.66
N LYS A 159 6.71 6.24 4.95
CA LYS A 159 6.85 7.08 6.15
C LYS A 159 5.70 8.07 6.29
N SER A 160 5.04 8.04 7.43
CA SER A 160 3.89 8.91 7.73
C SER A 160 4.27 10.38 7.83
N LYS A 161 3.27 11.27 7.71
CA LYS A 161 3.43 12.73 7.91
C LYS A 161 3.68 13.11 9.38
N ARG A 162 3.54 12.17 10.32
CA ARG A 162 3.76 12.44 11.76
C ARG A 162 5.17 12.98 12.00
N PRO A 163 5.34 14.09 12.75
CA PRO A 163 6.63 14.65 13.07
C PRO A 163 7.55 13.61 13.73
N LYS A 164 8.78 13.50 13.24
CA LYS A 164 9.80 12.59 13.78
C LYS A 164 10.62 13.35 14.82
N PHE A 165 10.16 13.32 16.07
CA PHE A 165 10.90 13.88 17.20
C PHE A 165 12.10 13.00 17.56
N LEU A 166 13.17 13.63 18.08
CA LEU A 166 14.34 12.91 18.58
C LEU A 166 13.97 12.12 19.84
N GLN A 167 14.64 10.97 19.98
CA GLN A 167 14.45 10.07 21.11
C GLN A 167 15.81 9.73 21.73
N ASN A 168 15.81 9.49 23.04
CA ASN A 168 16.97 8.93 23.72
C ASN A 168 17.10 7.41 23.45
N ALA A 169 18.14 6.79 24.03
CA ALA A 169 18.36 5.36 23.87
C ALA A 169 17.23 4.46 24.46
N ALA A 170 16.42 5.00 25.36
CA ALA A 170 15.23 4.32 25.90
C ALA A 170 13.98 4.48 25.02
N GLY A 171 14.06 5.23 23.92
CA GLY A 171 12.94 5.51 23.02
C GLY A 171 12.01 6.63 23.50
N GLU A 172 12.40 7.36 24.54
CA GLU A 172 11.63 8.49 25.05
C GLU A 172 11.93 9.75 24.24
N VAL A 173 10.90 10.52 23.91
CA VAL A 173 11.03 11.78 23.18
C VAL A 173 11.73 12.82 24.07
N ILE A 174 12.80 13.41 23.54
CA ILE A 174 13.65 14.41 24.23
C ILE A 174 13.40 15.85 23.75
N GLU A 175 12.61 16.03 22.69
CA GLU A 175 12.24 17.34 22.16
C GLU A 175 10.87 17.77 22.72
N ASP A 176 10.72 19.07 22.97
CA ASP A 176 9.43 19.65 23.34
C ASP A 176 8.45 19.58 22.15
N ARG A 177 7.33 18.90 22.36
CA ARG A 177 6.31 18.69 21.32
C ARG A 177 5.41 19.90 21.11
N ASP A 178 5.50 20.89 21.98
CA ASP A 178 4.71 22.11 21.92
C ASP A 178 5.54 23.31 21.37
N ASP A 179 6.85 23.14 21.21
CA ASP A 179 7.72 24.15 20.57
C ASP A 179 7.54 24.14 19.05
N PRO A 180 7.02 25.24 18.44
CA PRO A 180 6.79 25.31 17.00
C PRO A 180 8.05 25.10 16.16
N ALA A 181 9.22 25.50 16.63
CA ALA A 181 10.48 25.33 15.91
C ALA A 181 10.89 23.83 15.88
N LEU A 182 10.72 23.12 17.01
CA LEU A 182 11.02 21.69 17.08
C LEU A 182 9.97 20.87 16.31
N ILE A 183 8.69 21.26 16.32
CA ILE A 183 7.66 20.67 15.47
C ILE A 183 8.04 20.79 13.99
N ALA A 184 8.46 21.98 13.54
CA ALA A 184 8.88 22.20 12.15
C ALA A 184 10.08 21.32 11.77
N ARG A 185 11.09 21.20 12.64
CA ARG A 185 12.26 20.32 12.42
C ARG A 185 11.88 18.84 12.37
N ALA A 186 11.03 18.40 13.30
CA ALA A 186 10.54 17.01 13.34
C ALA A 186 9.70 16.67 12.10
N THR A 187 8.92 17.64 11.60
CA THR A 187 8.17 17.52 10.34
C THR A 187 9.10 17.43 9.15
N LEU A 188 10.16 18.25 9.10
CA LEU A 188 11.17 18.18 8.05
C LEU A 188 11.85 16.80 8.02
N ARG A 189 12.22 16.23 9.18
CA ARG A 189 12.80 14.88 9.25
C ARG A 189 11.88 13.84 8.62
N SER A 190 10.59 13.85 8.96
CA SER A 190 9.58 12.93 8.36
C SER A 190 9.46 13.11 6.86
N LEU A 191 9.46 14.36 6.36
CA LEU A 191 9.39 14.65 4.94
C LEU A 191 10.63 14.12 4.20
N VAL A 192 11.83 14.37 4.72
CA VAL A 192 13.09 13.88 4.11
C VAL A 192 13.11 12.35 4.07
N MET A 193 12.73 11.68 5.16
CA MET A 193 12.65 10.22 5.21
C MET A 193 11.67 9.69 4.15
N ARG A 194 10.44 10.23 4.08
CA ARG A 194 9.45 9.81 3.07
C ARG A 194 9.94 10.06 1.65
N ALA A 195 10.57 11.20 1.38
CA ALA A 195 11.12 11.50 0.06
C ALA A 195 12.22 10.50 -0.34
N ALA A 196 13.10 10.11 0.60
CA ALA A 196 14.11 9.08 0.37
C ALA A 196 13.48 7.71 0.06
N GLU A 197 12.47 7.30 0.85
CA GLU A 197 11.73 6.06 0.58
C GLU A 197 11.04 6.09 -0.80
N CYS A 198 10.44 7.22 -1.18
CA CYS A 198 9.85 7.39 -2.51
C CYS A 198 10.87 7.27 -3.63
N ALA A 199 12.03 7.89 -3.49
CA ALA A 199 13.11 7.79 -4.47
C ALA A 199 13.63 6.35 -4.60
N ALA A 200 13.80 5.64 -3.49
CA ALA A 200 14.21 4.24 -3.48
C ALA A 200 13.14 3.34 -4.12
N LEU A 201 11.85 3.54 -3.79
CA LEU A 201 10.74 2.80 -4.41
C LEU A 201 10.65 3.06 -5.92
N ARG A 202 10.91 4.31 -6.37
CA ARG A 202 10.98 4.63 -7.80
C ARG A 202 12.01 3.78 -8.54
N LEU A 203 13.17 3.53 -7.94
CA LEU A 203 14.20 2.70 -8.57
C LEU A 203 13.78 1.23 -8.66
N ILE A 204 13.08 0.72 -7.65
CA ILE A 204 12.48 -0.63 -7.71
C ILE A 204 11.48 -0.68 -8.87
N VAL A 205 10.55 0.26 -8.95
CA VAL A 205 9.56 0.33 -10.04
C VAL A 205 10.25 0.41 -11.40
N HIS A 206 11.22 1.31 -11.56
CA HIS A 206 11.97 1.48 -12.81
C HIS A 206 12.66 0.18 -13.22
N ALA A 207 13.37 -0.47 -12.30
CA ALA A 207 14.08 -1.72 -12.58
C ALA A 207 13.14 -2.87 -12.99
N ARG A 208 11.88 -2.82 -12.60
CA ARG A 208 10.87 -3.84 -12.96
C ARG A 208 10.13 -3.55 -14.25
N LEU A 209 10.03 -2.29 -14.64
CA LEU A 209 9.32 -1.88 -15.86
C LEU A 209 10.24 -1.67 -17.06
N ALA A 210 11.50 -1.31 -16.83
CA ALA A 210 12.43 -1.02 -17.93
C ALA A 210 12.67 -2.23 -18.83
N ASN A 211 12.44 -2.03 -20.14
CA ASN A 211 12.62 -3.03 -21.18
C ASN A 211 11.74 -4.29 -21.05
N THR A 212 10.57 -4.15 -20.42
CA THR A 212 9.60 -5.26 -20.29
C THR A 212 8.19 -4.75 -20.47
N HIS A 213 7.25 -5.65 -20.75
CA HIS A 213 5.80 -5.42 -20.71
C HIS A 213 5.13 -6.30 -19.65
N GLU A 214 5.89 -6.71 -18.63
CA GLU A 214 5.30 -7.40 -17.48
C GLU A 214 4.49 -6.39 -16.66
N PRO A 215 3.17 -6.59 -16.50
CA PRO A 215 2.33 -5.63 -15.78
C PRO A 215 2.75 -5.54 -14.31
N LEU A 216 2.74 -4.32 -13.80
CA LEU A 216 3.06 -4.01 -12.42
C LEU A 216 1.94 -3.20 -11.77
N VAL A 217 1.63 -3.55 -10.53
CA VAL A 217 0.70 -2.82 -9.67
C VAL A 217 1.41 -2.46 -8.36
N LEU A 218 1.35 -1.19 -7.98
CA LEU A 218 1.75 -0.70 -6.66
C LEU A 218 0.49 -0.37 -5.86
N MET A 219 0.37 -0.94 -4.67
CA MET A 219 -0.78 -0.73 -3.78
C MET A 219 -0.31 -0.43 -2.35
N GLY A 220 -1.05 0.41 -1.66
CA GLY A 220 -0.84 0.63 -0.24
C GLY A 220 -1.06 2.06 0.23
N ASP A 221 -0.64 2.29 1.48
CA ASP A 221 -0.65 3.58 2.12
C ASP A 221 0.66 4.33 1.80
N LEU A 222 0.58 5.27 0.86
CA LEU A 222 1.74 6.09 0.48
C LEU A 222 1.96 7.29 1.40
N ASN A 223 1.06 7.51 2.37
CA ASN A 223 1.13 8.59 3.36
C ASN A 223 1.26 10.00 2.76
N ASP A 224 0.84 10.16 1.51
CA ASP A 224 0.73 11.46 0.84
C ASP A 224 -0.34 11.39 -0.25
N SER A 225 -0.81 12.55 -0.73
CA SER A 225 -1.83 12.60 -1.78
C SER A 225 -1.27 12.14 -3.15
N PRO A 226 -2.12 11.69 -4.09
CA PRO A 226 -1.67 11.26 -5.42
C PRO A 226 -0.89 12.34 -6.20
N HIS A 227 -1.17 13.61 -5.94
CA HIS A 227 -0.54 14.75 -6.61
C HIS A 227 0.66 15.34 -5.84
N ALA A 228 1.00 14.80 -4.67
CA ALA A 228 2.16 15.24 -3.92
C ALA A 228 3.46 14.93 -4.68
N VAL A 229 4.48 15.78 -4.50
CA VAL A 229 5.79 15.59 -5.14
C VAL A 229 6.39 14.22 -4.82
N THR A 230 6.26 13.77 -3.58
CA THR A 230 6.73 12.46 -3.12
C THR A 230 6.08 11.31 -3.89
N THR A 231 4.75 11.32 -4.03
CA THR A 231 4.00 10.29 -4.77
C THR A 231 4.30 10.36 -6.26
N GLN A 232 4.37 11.56 -6.83
CA GLN A 232 4.73 11.75 -8.25
C GLN A 232 6.18 11.33 -8.56
N MET A 233 7.09 11.42 -7.59
CA MET A 233 8.44 10.86 -7.71
C MET A 233 8.40 9.34 -7.92
N VAL A 234 7.55 8.62 -7.21
CA VAL A 234 7.36 7.18 -7.41
C VAL A 234 6.74 6.88 -8.77
N ALA A 235 5.66 7.58 -9.11
CA ALA A 235 4.87 7.31 -10.31
C ALA A 235 5.58 7.74 -11.60
N ALA A 236 6.35 8.83 -11.57
CA ALA A 236 7.00 9.47 -12.72
C ALA A 236 6.03 9.82 -13.88
N THR A 237 4.74 10.03 -13.59
CA THR A 237 3.71 10.30 -14.61
C THR A 237 3.93 11.64 -15.30
N GLN A 238 4.52 12.62 -14.63
CA GLN A 238 4.78 13.94 -15.19
C GLN A 238 5.73 13.90 -16.40
N ALA A 239 6.69 12.97 -16.40
CA ALA A 239 7.61 12.80 -17.53
C ALA A 239 6.88 12.44 -18.83
N VAL A 240 5.74 11.74 -18.75
CA VAL A 240 4.93 11.31 -19.89
C VAL A 240 4.38 12.49 -20.71
N ALA A 241 4.20 13.66 -20.09
CA ALA A 241 3.76 14.87 -20.77
C ALA A 241 4.79 15.39 -21.78
N TYR A 242 6.07 15.10 -21.57
CA TYR A 242 7.19 15.61 -22.37
C TYR A 242 7.84 14.52 -23.21
N ASP A 243 7.80 13.27 -22.76
CA ASP A 243 8.37 12.12 -23.44
C ASP A 243 7.39 10.93 -23.39
N ARG A 244 6.91 10.53 -24.57
CA ARG A 244 5.99 9.37 -24.66
C ARG A 244 6.65 8.06 -24.28
N GLY A 245 7.97 7.92 -24.44
CA GLY A 245 8.72 6.73 -24.01
C GLY A 245 8.76 6.58 -22.50
N ALA A 246 8.55 7.66 -21.75
CA ALA A 246 8.46 7.61 -20.30
C ALA A 246 7.27 6.78 -19.80
N ARG A 247 6.25 6.50 -20.64
CA ARG A 247 5.10 5.62 -20.29
C ARG A 247 5.55 4.22 -19.91
N ASP A 248 6.56 3.70 -20.59
CA ASP A 248 7.05 2.32 -20.40
C ASP A 248 7.53 2.07 -18.96
N THR A 249 7.90 3.11 -18.23
CA THR A 249 8.37 3.01 -16.85
C THR A 249 7.55 3.83 -15.85
N ALA A 250 6.47 4.49 -16.30
CA ALA A 250 5.58 5.26 -15.42
C ALA A 250 4.50 4.38 -14.78
N LEU A 251 3.97 4.84 -13.65
CA LEU A 251 2.76 4.30 -13.05
C LEU A 251 1.64 5.33 -13.17
N PHE A 252 0.43 4.86 -13.37
CA PHE A 252 -0.78 5.66 -13.53
C PHE A 252 -1.70 5.43 -12.34
N HIS A 253 -2.17 6.51 -11.73
CA HIS A 253 -3.13 6.45 -10.64
C HIS A 253 -4.44 5.83 -11.14
N ALA A 254 -4.92 4.78 -10.49
CA ALA A 254 -6.07 4.02 -10.96
C ALA A 254 -7.33 4.88 -11.21
N PRO A 255 -7.72 5.82 -10.34
CA PRO A 255 -8.83 6.73 -10.59
C PRO A 255 -8.68 7.62 -11.83
N ASP A 256 -7.44 7.96 -12.23
CA ASP A 256 -7.21 8.86 -13.36
C ASP A 256 -7.27 8.14 -14.72
N VAL A 257 -7.14 6.82 -14.73
CA VAL A 257 -7.13 6.00 -15.96
C VAL A 257 -8.33 5.06 -16.06
N GLN A 258 -9.27 5.11 -15.13
CA GLN A 258 -10.50 4.31 -15.20
C GLN A 258 -11.34 4.69 -16.43
N SER A 259 -11.88 3.68 -17.10
CA SER A 259 -12.64 3.85 -18.36
C SER A 259 -14.16 3.93 -18.17
N ASP A 260 -14.68 3.49 -17.02
CA ASP A 260 -16.09 3.64 -16.67
C ASP A 260 -16.40 5.08 -16.22
N ALA A 261 -17.68 5.39 -16.06
CA ALA A 261 -18.13 6.69 -15.61
C ALA A 261 -17.40 7.13 -14.32
N THR A 262 -16.99 8.38 -14.32
CA THR A 262 -16.22 9.00 -13.23
C THR A 262 -16.90 8.84 -11.87
N ILE A 263 -16.15 8.34 -10.91
CA ILE A 263 -16.53 8.41 -9.49
C ILE A 263 -16.58 9.88 -9.07
N ARG A 264 -17.57 10.22 -8.29
CA ARG A 264 -17.64 11.53 -7.67
C ARG A 264 -16.44 11.74 -6.75
N ARG A 265 -15.68 12.78 -7.00
CA ARG A 265 -14.44 13.05 -6.25
C ARG A 265 -14.67 13.38 -4.77
N ASP A 266 -15.87 13.82 -4.40
CA ASP A 266 -16.28 14.10 -3.03
C ASP A 266 -16.38 12.86 -2.14
N VAL A 267 -16.46 11.65 -2.72
CA VAL A 267 -16.48 10.37 -2.01
C VAL A 267 -15.20 9.54 -2.21
N ALA A 268 -14.26 10.00 -3.04
CA ALA A 268 -13.03 9.32 -3.39
C ALA A 268 -11.90 9.73 -2.42
N TYR A 269 -11.97 9.24 -1.17
CA TYR A 269 -10.93 9.44 -0.15
C TYR A 269 -10.77 8.19 0.71
N SER A 270 -9.59 8.03 1.30
CA SER A 270 -9.28 6.89 2.14
C SER A 270 -8.89 7.27 3.58
N HIS A 271 -8.77 8.54 3.89
CA HIS A 271 -8.44 9.00 5.25
C HIS A 271 -9.06 10.37 5.51
N VAL A 272 -9.38 10.66 6.79
CA VAL A 272 -9.86 11.96 7.21
C VAL A 272 -8.99 12.48 8.35
N HIS A 273 -8.28 13.58 8.12
CA HIS A 273 -7.47 14.24 9.13
C HIS A 273 -8.04 15.63 9.47
N GLN A 274 -8.39 15.83 10.72
CA GLN A 274 -9.00 17.10 11.21
C GLN A 274 -10.18 17.59 10.34
N GLY A 275 -11.00 16.66 9.85
CA GLY A 275 -12.14 16.94 8.98
C GLY A 275 -11.81 17.07 7.49
N TRP A 276 -10.55 17.02 7.10
CA TRP A 276 -10.14 17.08 5.69
C TRP A 276 -9.94 15.67 5.12
N PRO A 277 -10.67 15.31 4.04
CA PRO A 277 -10.47 14.05 3.36
C PRO A 277 -9.19 14.07 2.50
N ASP A 278 -8.43 12.96 2.53
CA ASP A 278 -7.23 12.75 1.73
C ASP A 278 -7.21 11.33 1.14
N VAL A 279 -6.46 11.12 0.08
CA VAL A 279 -6.26 9.81 -0.57
C VAL A 279 -4.87 9.31 -0.24
N LEU A 280 -4.72 8.60 0.89
CA LEU A 280 -3.45 8.03 1.33
C LEU A 280 -3.25 6.60 0.82
N ASP A 281 -4.34 5.81 0.78
CA ASP A 281 -4.36 4.45 0.28
C ASP A 281 -4.64 4.47 -1.22
N GLN A 282 -3.69 3.99 -2.00
CA GLN A 282 -3.66 4.19 -3.44
C GLN A 282 -3.40 2.90 -4.19
N ILE A 283 -3.88 2.83 -5.42
CA ILE A 283 -3.57 1.79 -6.41
C ILE A 283 -3.02 2.48 -7.66
N TRP A 284 -1.83 2.10 -8.05
CA TRP A 284 -1.11 2.57 -9.22
C TRP A 284 -0.83 1.40 -10.15
N VAL A 285 -1.02 1.61 -11.45
CA VAL A 285 -0.86 0.55 -12.46
C VAL A 285 0.11 0.98 -13.55
N SER A 286 0.86 0.03 -14.10
CA SER A 286 1.65 0.26 -15.30
C SER A 286 0.77 0.36 -16.55
N GLU A 287 1.34 0.77 -17.67
CA GLU A 287 0.56 1.07 -18.89
C GLU A 287 -0.20 -0.13 -19.47
N GLU A 288 0.15 -1.35 -19.10
CA GLU A 288 -0.52 -2.58 -19.50
C GLU A 288 -1.99 -2.66 -19.03
N PHE A 289 -2.37 -1.85 -18.03
CA PHE A 289 -3.77 -1.73 -17.57
C PHE A 289 -4.44 -0.43 -18.00
N VAL A 290 -3.78 0.38 -18.80
CA VAL A 290 -4.34 1.63 -19.35
C VAL A 290 -4.95 1.35 -20.72
N ALA A 291 -6.27 1.44 -20.84
CA ALA A 291 -7.03 1.04 -22.03
C ALA A 291 -6.50 1.64 -23.34
N ALA A 292 -5.96 2.87 -23.30
CA ALA A 292 -5.42 3.59 -24.46
C ALA A 292 -3.98 3.18 -24.83
N SER A 293 -3.30 2.34 -24.02
CA SER A 293 -1.96 1.86 -24.37
C SER A 293 -2.01 0.80 -25.43
N ARG A 294 -1.03 0.82 -26.35
CA ARG A 294 -0.83 -0.24 -27.35
C ARG A 294 -0.41 -1.57 -26.73
N PHE A 295 0.12 -1.54 -25.50
CA PHE A 295 0.54 -2.71 -24.74
C PHE A 295 -0.53 -3.18 -23.75
N ALA A 296 -1.75 -2.60 -23.80
CA ALA A 296 -2.80 -2.94 -22.86
C ALA A 296 -3.22 -4.40 -22.96
N ILE A 297 -3.04 -5.13 -21.86
CA ILE A 297 -3.56 -6.48 -21.64
C ILE A 297 -4.85 -6.48 -20.83
N GLY A 298 -5.22 -5.33 -20.30
CA GLY A 298 -6.44 -5.10 -19.53
C GLY A 298 -6.90 -3.66 -19.62
N ASP A 299 -8.11 -3.44 -19.15
CA ASP A 299 -8.77 -2.14 -19.09
C ASP A 299 -9.21 -1.91 -17.64
N LEU A 300 -8.57 -0.96 -16.95
CA LEU A 300 -8.99 -0.54 -15.64
C LEU A 300 -10.34 0.17 -15.76
N ARG A 301 -11.40 -0.50 -15.31
CA ARG A 301 -12.77 -0.07 -15.51
C ARG A 301 -13.23 0.89 -14.44
N ARG A 302 -12.96 0.57 -13.16
CA ARG A 302 -13.55 1.28 -12.04
C ARG A 302 -12.69 1.19 -10.79
N VAL A 303 -12.70 2.26 -10.00
CA VAL A 303 -12.16 2.30 -8.63
C VAL A 303 -13.28 2.58 -7.65
N GLU A 304 -13.27 1.90 -6.51
CA GLU A 304 -14.29 2.01 -5.46
C GLU A 304 -13.60 2.28 -4.12
N TYR A 305 -14.20 3.17 -3.34
CA TYR A 305 -13.76 3.50 -1.97
C TYR A 305 -14.80 2.99 -0.97
N PHE A 306 -14.34 2.27 0.04
CA PHE A 306 -15.14 1.77 1.15
C PHE A 306 -14.75 2.56 2.39
N ASN A 307 -15.38 3.70 2.60
CA ASN A 307 -14.99 4.71 3.59
C ASN A 307 -16.13 5.15 4.52
N ASP A 308 -17.30 4.53 4.46
CA ASP A 308 -18.48 4.87 5.28
C ASP A 308 -18.16 4.91 6.77
N HIS A 309 -17.32 3.97 7.24
CA HIS A 309 -16.94 3.83 8.64
C HIS A 309 -16.08 5.00 9.18
N LEU A 310 -15.48 5.80 8.32
CA LEU A 310 -14.68 6.96 8.73
C LEU A 310 -15.53 8.08 9.36
N HIS A 311 -16.85 8.04 9.19
CA HIS A 311 -17.80 8.99 9.78
C HIS A 311 -18.35 8.56 11.14
N GLU A 312 -18.07 7.31 11.57
CA GLU A 312 -18.66 6.73 12.77
C GLU A 312 -17.81 6.88 14.06
N GLY A 313 -16.88 7.80 14.06
CA GLY A 313 -15.95 7.99 15.17
C GLY A 313 -14.83 6.94 15.20
N ARG A 314 -13.72 7.27 15.86
CA ARG A 314 -12.54 6.42 15.92
C ARG A 314 -12.61 5.44 17.07
N ASP A 315 -12.30 4.20 16.79
CA ASP A 315 -12.00 3.16 17.78
C ASP A 315 -10.78 2.36 17.32
N ARG A 316 -10.31 1.40 18.14
CA ARG A 316 -9.17 0.53 17.78
C ARG A 316 -9.59 -0.71 16.98
N VAL A 317 -10.90 -0.95 16.87
CA VAL A 317 -11.48 -2.12 16.21
C VAL A 317 -11.51 -1.92 14.71
N ARG A 318 -12.04 -0.78 14.27
CA ARG A 318 -12.14 -0.42 12.87
C ARG A 318 -10.87 0.29 12.40
N SER A 319 -10.58 0.20 11.11
CA SER A 319 -9.53 1.01 10.54
C SER A 319 -9.92 2.49 10.55
N ASP A 320 -8.95 3.38 10.72
CA ASP A 320 -9.09 4.82 10.45
C ASP A 320 -8.76 5.17 8.99
N HIS A 321 -8.60 4.12 8.15
CA HIS A 321 -8.45 4.23 6.72
C HIS A 321 -9.62 3.58 5.99
N GLY A 322 -10.07 4.20 4.89
CA GLY A 322 -10.97 3.62 3.92
C GLY A 322 -10.21 2.61 3.04
N LEU A 323 -10.92 1.57 2.62
CA LEU A 323 -10.35 0.56 1.74
C LEU A 323 -10.59 0.95 0.28
N VAL A 324 -9.65 0.60 -0.58
CA VAL A 324 -9.75 0.92 -2.02
C VAL A 324 -9.74 -0.37 -2.82
N ARG A 325 -10.64 -0.48 -3.81
CA ARG A 325 -10.69 -1.60 -4.74
C ARG A 325 -10.73 -1.09 -6.18
N THR A 326 -10.04 -1.79 -7.09
CA THR A 326 -10.16 -1.56 -8.52
C THR A 326 -10.61 -2.82 -9.26
N LEU A 327 -11.40 -2.62 -10.32
CA LEU A 327 -11.81 -3.66 -11.26
C LEU A 327 -11.08 -3.42 -12.58
N ILE A 328 -10.38 -4.45 -13.06
CA ILE A 328 -9.72 -4.50 -14.36
C ILE A 328 -10.35 -5.61 -15.19
N LEU A 329 -10.73 -5.30 -16.42
CA LEU A 329 -11.19 -6.27 -17.39
C LEU A 329 -9.99 -6.72 -18.22
N LEU A 330 -9.57 -7.97 -18.05
CA LEU A 330 -8.46 -8.55 -18.82
C LEU A 330 -8.93 -8.89 -20.24
N ARG A 331 -8.08 -8.61 -21.23
CA ARG A 331 -8.32 -8.88 -22.66
C ARG A 331 -7.90 -10.29 -23.04
#